data_2d4e05166c7b940b3e056aefc572d587
#
_entry.id   2d4e05166c7b940b3e056aefc572d587
#
_cell.length_a   1.000
_cell.length_b   1.000
_cell.length_c   1.000
_cell.angle_alpha   90.00
_cell.angle_beta   90.00
_cell.angle_gamma   90.00
#
_symmetry.space_group_name_H-M   'P 1'
#
loop_
_entity.id
_entity.type
_entity.pdbx_description
1 polymer ?
#
loop_
_entity_poly.entity_id
_entity_poly.type
_entity_poly.pdbx_seq_one_letter_code
_entity_poly.pdbx_strand_id
1 'polypeptide(L)'
;MLVLFCGAHIFDKCLDIFWLVALQFFLQTKMPKNEDDVQVVLDGKIAELLAKICPDTYQKYVHHKIGQAYIYCKLNVTLYGTLKAVILFWKKLSNSLKEMGFTINPYDWCIANNIINGSQCTIVWHVEDLKLSHKDPEMIDKIIASLDEEYGKIGKMTVRRGKYMNT
;
A
#
# COMPACT_ATOMS: atom_id res chain seq x y z
N MET A 1 12.54 -4.87 -10.28
CA MET A 1 13.79 -4.31 -9.71
C MET A 1 13.83 -4.79 -8.27
N LEU A 2 14.69 -5.77 -8.00
CA LEU A 2 14.81 -6.39 -6.68
C LEU A 2 15.65 -5.46 -5.81
N VAL A 3 15.03 -4.74 -4.89
CA VAL A 3 15.79 -3.99 -3.89
C VAL A 3 16.26 -4.98 -2.84
N LEU A 4 17.55 -5.28 -2.88
CA LEU A 4 18.25 -6.03 -1.83
C LEU A 4 18.25 -5.16 -0.57
N PHE A 5 17.38 -5.47 0.39
CA PHE A 5 17.46 -4.93 1.73
C PHE A 5 18.72 -5.47 2.41
N CYS A 6 19.76 -4.64 2.46
CA CYS A 6 20.97 -4.89 3.23
C CYS A 6 20.66 -4.61 4.71
N GLY A 7 20.11 -5.57 5.41
CA GLY A 7 19.86 -5.58 6.85
C GLY A 7 20.23 -6.93 7.44
N ALA A 8 21.34 -7.52 6.96
CA ALA A 8 21.71 -8.91 7.24
C ALA A 8 22.11 -9.23 8.68
N HIS A 9 22.31 -8.25 9.54
CA HIS A 9 22.90 -8.51 10.86
C HIS A 9 21.92 -8.66 12.05
N ILE A 10 20.62 -8.47 11.85
CA ILE A 10 19.64 -8.62 12.95
C ILE A 10 18.93 -9.98 12.92
N PHE A 11 19.16 -10.79 11.89
CA PHE A 11 18.35 -11.99 11.62
C PHE A 11 18.99 -13.33 11.98
N ASP A 12 20.00 -13.30 12.84
CA ASP A 12 20.98 -14.42 12.90
C ASP A 12 20.56 -15.66 13.68
N LYS A 13 19.34 -15.87 14.12
CA LYS A 13 19.01 -17.15 14.78
C LYS A 13 17.58 -17.70 14.72
N CYS A 14 16.60 -17.04 14.11
CA CYS A 14 15.21 -17.51 14.28
C CYS A 14 14.31 -17.55 13.03
N LEU A 15 14.79 -17.31 11.83
CA LEU A 15 13.89 -17.02 10.72
C LEU A 15 14.07 -17.91 9.50
N ASP A 16 13.68 -19.17 9.63
CA ASP A 16 13.64 -20.08 8.49
C ASP A 16 12.47 -19.82 7.53
N ILE A 17 11.51 -18.98 7.91
CA ILE A 17 10.29 -18.76 7.13
C ILE A 17 10.02 -17.27 7.00
N PHE A 18 9.90 -16.78 5.77
CA PHE A 18 9.40 -15.45 5.48
C PHE A 18 8.24 -15.51 4.47
N TRP A 19 7.34 -14.53 4.58
CA TRP A 19 6.20 -14.42 3.69
C TRP A 19 6.20 -13.03 3.08
N LEU A 20 6.01 -12.99 1.77
CA LEU A 20 5.83 -11.75 1.03
C LEU A 20 4.35 -11.57 0.72
N VAL A 21 3.79 -10.46 1.17
CA VAL A 21 2.39 -10.09 0.95
C VAL A 21 2.35 -8.80 0.17
N ALA A 22 1.71 -8.81 -0.99
CA ALA A 22 1.45 -7.61 -1.77
C ALA A 22 0.01 -7.15 -1.54
N LEU A 23 -0.16 -5.94 -1.03
CA LEU A 23 -1.45 -5.34 -0.78
C LEU A 23 -1.79 -4.40 -1.93
N GLN A 24 -2.69 -4.79 -2.83
CA GLN A 24 -3.16 -3.92 -3.93
C GLN A 24 -4.13 -2.85 -3.42
N PHE A 25 -3.67 -2.04 -2.48
CA PHE A 25 -4.56 -1.20 -1.67
C PHE A 25 -4.61 0.29 -2.06
N PHE A 26 -3.63 0.78 -2.84
CA PHE A 26 -3.47 2.21 -3.12
C PHE A 26 -4.69 2.89 -3.74
N LEU A 27 -5.47 2.15 -4.54
CA LEU A 27 -6.55 2.71 -5.36
C LEU A 27 -7.84 3.01 -4.57
N GLN A 28 -7.88 2.81 -3.25
CA GLN A 28 -9.14 2.85 -2.52
C GLN A 28 -9.11 3.61 -1.20
N THR A 29 -7.98 4.18 -0.81
CA THR A 29 -7.94 5.04 0.36
C THR A 29 -8.64 6.36 0.03
N LYS A 30 -9.74 6.65 0.76
CA LYS A 30 -10.47 7.90 0.58
C LYS A 30 -9.59 9.09 0.93
N MET A 31 -9.65 10.12 0.10
CA MET A 31 -9.01 11.39 0.41
C MET A 31 -9.69 12.03 1.63
N PRO A 32 -8.93 12.57 2.60
CA PRO A 32 -9.49 13.29 3.73
C PRO A 32 -10.29 14.51 3.26
N LYS A 33 -11.47 14.71 3.85
CA LYS A 33 -12.37 15.82 3.44
C LYS A 33 -11.83 17.21 3.76
N ASN A 34 -10.84 17.32 4.65
CA ASN A 34 -10.34 18.58 5.20
C ASN A 34 -8.95 18.97 4.67
N GLU A 35 -8.44 18.27 3.68
CA GLU A 35 -7.16 18.59 3.06
C GLU A 35 -7.36 19.18 1.66
N ASP A 36 -6.35 19.90 1.16
CA ASP A 36 -6.36 20.51 -0.16
C ASP A 36 -6.81 19.53 -1.24
N ASP A 37 -7.75 19.97 -2.05
CA ASP A 37 -8.31 19.20 -3.15
C ASP A 37 -7.21 18.84 -4.16
N VAL A 38 -6.86 17.55 -4.21
CA VAL A 38 -5.96 17.06 -5.25
C VAL A 38 -6.76 16.92 -6.53
N GLN A 39 -6.32 17.65 -7.55
CA GLN A 39 -6.92 17.61 -8.88
C GLN A 39 -5.98 16.94 -9.87
N VAL A 40 -6.56 16.14 -10.76
CA VAL A 40 -5.87 15.58 -11.93
C VAL A 40 -6.41 16.27 -13.17
N VAL A 41 -5.51 16.66 -14.04
CA VAL A 41 -5.85 17.20 -15.33
C VAL A 41 -5.79 16.08 -16.37
N LEU A 42 -6.91 15.82 -17.00
CA LEU A 42 -6.98 14.94 -18.17
C LEU A 42 -6.89 15.84 -19.38
N ASP A 43 -5.92 15.62 -20.26
CA ASP A 43 -5.65 16.47 -21.39
C ASP A 43 -5.75 15.75 -22.74
N GLY A 44 -5.87 16.53 -23.82
CA GLY A 44 -5.85 16.10 -25.20
C GLY A 44 -6.86 15.00 -25.50
N LYS A 45 -6.38 13.92 -26.12
CA LYS A 45 -7.21 12.80 -26.60
C LYS A 45 -8.04 12.12 -25.51
N ILE A 46 -7.55 12.10 -24.27
CA ILE A 46 -8.29 11.49 -23.15
C ILE A 46 -9.52 12.32 -22.80
N ALA A 47 -9.38 13.64 -22.72
CA ALA A 47 -10.49 14.55 -22.45
C ALA A 47 -11.53 14.49 -23.58
N GLU A 48 -11.09 14.50 -24.85
CA GLU A 48 -11.97 14.36 -26.01
C GLU A 48 -12.71 13.02 -26.03
N LEU A 49 -12.00 11.92 -25.72
CA LEU A 49 -12.58 10.58 -25.69
C LEU A 49 -13.68 10.47 -24.63
N LEU A 50 -13.42 10.98 -23.42
CA LEU A 50 -14.42 10.98 -22.34
C LEU A 50 -15.67 11.79 -22.72
N ALA A 51 -15.47 12.96 -23.32
CA ALA A 51 -16.57 13.78 -23.83
C ALA A 51 -17.40 13.09 -24.93
N LYS A 52 -16.77 12.26 -25.76
CA LYS A 52 -17.46 11.47 -26.79
C LYS A 52 -18.19 10.24 -26.23
N ILE A 53 -17.60 9.55 -25.26
CA ILE A 53 -18.20 8.32 -24.68
C ILE A 53 -19.41 8.67 -23.79
N CYS A 54 -19.30 9.71 -22.97
CA CYS A 54 -20.34 10.13 -22.05
C CYS A 54 -20.56 11.65 -22.12
N PRO A 55 -21.15 12.18 -23.18
CA PRO A 55 -21.30 13.63 -23.39
C PRO A 55 -22.12 14.29 -22.29
N ASP A 56 -23.20 13.66 -21.84
CA ASP A 56 -24.08 14.20 -20.80
C ASP A 56 -23.34 14.44 -19.47
N THR A 57 -22.29 13.66 -19.22
CA THR A 57 -21.50 13.77 -17.98
C THR A 57 -20.33 14.72 -18.15
N TYR A 58 -19.55 14.59 -19.21
CA TYR A 58 -18.24 15.23 -19.30
C TYR A 58 -18.20 16.48 -20.18
N GLN A 59 -19.09 16.62 -21.17
CA GLN A 59 -19.05 17.73 -22.15
C GLN A 59 -19.02 19.12 -21.47
N LYS A 60 -19.78 19.29 -20.39
CA LYS A 60 -19.87 20.56 -19.64
C LYS A 60 -18.61 20.93 -18.86
N TYR A 61 -17.68 19.97 -18.68
CA TYR A 61 -16.43 20.19 -17.95
C TYR A 61 -15.22 20.26 -18.87
N VAL A 62 -15.43 20.17 -20.18
CA VAL A 62 -14.35 20.31 -21.17
C VAL A 62 -13.98 21.77 -21.31
N HIS A 63 -12.74 22.08 -21.02
CA HIS A 63 -12.13 23.37 -21.26
C HIS A 63 -11.17 23.27 -22.42
N HIS A 64 -11.01 24.32 -23.19
CA HIS A 64 -10.04 24.38 -24.30
C HIS A 64 -8.99 25.45 -24.02
N LYS A 65 -7.73 25.09 -24.18
CA LYS A 65 -6.60 26.03 -24.09
C LYS A 65 -5.58 25.68 -25.20
N ILE A 66 -5.25 26.66 -26.01
CA ILE A 66 -4.29 26.52 -27.13
C ILE A 66 -4.64 25.32 -28.04
N GLY A 67 -5.94 25.14 -28.35
CA GLY A 67 -6.40 24.07 -29.23
C GLY A 67 -6.46 22.66 -28.62
N GLN A 68 -6.16 22.51 -27.31
CA GLN A 68 -6.25 21.23 -26.60
C GLN A 68 -7.43 21.24 -25.62
N ALA A 69 -8.11 20.10 -25.52
CA ALA A 69 -9.16 19.86 -24.55
C ALA A 69 -8.59 19.46 -23.19
N TYR A 70 -9.19 19.95 -22.10
CA TYR A 70 -8.83 19.62 -20.73
C TYR A 70 -10.07 19.36 -19.89
N ILE A 71 -9.96 18.39 -18.96
CA ILE A 71 -10.95 18.16 -17.91
C ILE A 71 -10.23 18.12 -16.57
N TYR A 72 -10.69 18.93 -15.61
CA TYR A 72 -10.18 18.91 -14.24
C TYR A 72 -11.01 17.94 -13.41
N CYS A 73 -10.38 16.92 -12.84
CA CYS A 73 -11.02 15.91 -12.01
C CYS A 73 -10.52 16.02 -10.57
N LYS A 74 -11.44 16.17 -9.62
CA LYS A 74 -11.13 16.07 -8.20
C LYS A 74 -10.95 14.59 -7.84
N LEU A 75 -9.86 14.25 -7.14
CA LEU A 75 -9.64 12.90 -6.64
C LEU A 75 -10.44 12.68 -5.34
N ASN A 76 -11.36 11.74 -5.35
CA ASN A 76 -12.08 11.29 -4.16
C ASN A 76 -11.35 10.15 -3.44
N VAL A 77 -10.46 9.48 -4.17
CA VAL A 77 -9.61 8.38 -3.69
C VAL A 77 -8.18 8.64 -4.11
N THR A 78 -7.23 7.99 -3.43
CA THR A 78 -5.81 8.13 -3.77
C THR A 78 -5.52 7.56 -5.15
N LEU A 79 -4.63 8.23 -5.88
CA LEU A 79 -4.12 7.76 -7.15
C LEU A 79 -2.73 7.16 -6.94
N TYR A 80 -2.51 5.95 -7.51
CA TYR A 80 -1.21 5.28 -7.50
C TYR A 80 -0.10 6.20 -8.05
N GLY A 81 1.08 6.16 -7.43
CA GLY A 81 2.22 6.99 -7.82
C GLY A 81 2.22 8.40 -7.23
N THR A 82 1.22 8.77 -6.42
CA THR A 82 1.24 10.05 -5.70
C THR A 82 1.85 9.90 -4.31
N LEU A 83 2.65 10.89 -3.89
CA LEU A 83 3.23 10.93 -2.53
C LEU A 83 2.14 10.85 -1.44
N LYS A 84 1.00 11.49 -1.68
CA LYS A 84 -0.12 11.48 -0.75
C LYS A 84 -0.70 10.09 -0.54
N ALA A 85 -0.80 9.29 -1.61
CA ALA A 85 -1.23 7.89 -1.52
C ALA A 85 -0.30 7.08 -0.62
N VAL A 86 1.02 7.24 -0.79
CA VAL A 86 2.03 6.56 0.03
C VAL A 86 1.89 6.93 1.51
N ILE A 87 1.75 8.22 1.83
CA ILE A 87 1.61 8.71 3.21
C ILE A 87 0.32 8.18 3.86
N LEU A 88 -0.79 8.21 3.15
CA LEU A 88 -2.08 7.73 3.68
C LEU A 88 -2.07 6.22 3.90
N PHE A 89 -1.48 5.46 2.97
CA PHE A 89 -1.28 4.03 3.13
C PHE A 89 -0.41 3.73 4.34
N TRP A 90 0.76 4.39 4.46
CA TRP A 90 1.65 4.21 5.60
C TRP A 90 0.95 4.49 6.93
N LYS A 91 0.20 5.59 7.02
CA LYS A 91 -0.57 5.93 8.24
C LYS A 91 -1.58 4.83 8.59
N LYS A 92 -2.32 4.36 7.60
CA LYS A 92 -3.33 3.33 7.81
C LYS A 92 -2.69 2.02 8.24
N LEU A 93 -1.69 1.52 7.50
CA LEU A 93 -0.99 0.27 7.83
C LEU A 93 -0.34 0.35 9.21
N SER A 94 0.35 1.44 9.53
CA SER A 94 0.99 1.63 10.83
C SER A 94 -0.01 1.60 11.98
N ASN A 95 -1.22 2.15 11.80
CA ASN A 95 -2.27 2.10 12.81
C ASN A 95 -2.81 0.68 12.97
N SER A 96 -3.13 -0.03 11.88
CA SER A 96 -3.56 -1.43 11.94
C SER A 96 -2.54 -2.32 12.63
N LEU A 97 -1.24 -2.15 12.33
CA LEU A 97 -0.17 -2.90 13.00
C LEU A 97 -0.08 -2.57 14.49
N LYS A 98 -0.24 -1.31 14.89
CA LYS A 98 -0.28 -0.92 16.31
C LYS A 98 -1.47 -1.54 17.04
N GLU A 99 -2.64 -1.59 16.41
CA GLU A 99 -3.83 -2.26 16.97
C GLU A 99 -3.62 -3.77 17.14
N MET A 100 -2.80 -4.40 16.27
CA MET A 100 -2.34 -5.78 16.43
C MET A 100 -1.22 -5.96 17.48
N GLY A 101 -0.80 -4.89 18.17
CA GLY A 101 0.24 -4.92 19.21
C GLY A 101 1.67 -4.76 18.71
N PHE A 102 1.87 -4.38 17.46
CA PHE A 102 3.21 -4.10 16.93
C PHE A 102 3.70 -2.71 17.33
N THR A 103 4.99 -2.60 17.57
CA THR A 103 5.70 -1.34 17.81
C THR A 103 6.45 -0.95 16.55
N ILE A 104 6.20 0.26 16.05
CA ILE A 104 6.95 0.80 14.90
C ILE A 104 8.38 1.12 15.31
N ASN A 105 9.35 0.72 14.51
CA ASN A 105 10.75 0.98 14.79
C ASN A 105 11.03 2.50 14.71
N PRO A 106 11.65 3.10 15.73
CA PRO A 106 11.93 4.55 15.75
C PRO A 106 12.98 4.98 14.72
N TYR A 107 13.82 4.07 14.24
CA TYR A 107 14.87 4.35 13.26
C TYR A 107 14.44 4.11 11.81
N ASP A 108 13.49 3.20 11.62
CA ASP A 108 12.92 2.92 10.29
C ASP A 108 11.40 2.71 10.44
N TRP A 109 10.65 3.68 9.96
CA TRP A 109 9.19 3.72 10.07
C TRP A 109 8.47 2.70 9.18
N CYS A 110 9.22 1.98 8.35
CA CYS A 110 8.70 0.87 7.55
C CYS A 110 9.01 -0.50 8.17
N ILE A 111 9.35 -0.54 9.45
CA ILE A 111 9.58 -1.76 10.22
C ILE A 111 8.70 -1.73 11.47
N ALA A 112 8.03 -2.85 11.74
CA ALA A 112 7.28 -3.06 12.97
C ALA A 112 7.67 -4.38 13.61
N ASN A 113 7.77 -4.39 14.94
CA ASN A 113 8.16 -5.55 15.73
C ASN A 113 7.13 -5.83 16.82
N ASN A 114 6.91 -7.12 17.10
CA ASN A 114 6.14 -7.59 18.25
C ASN A 114 6.80 -8.86 18.81
N ILE A 115 6.59 -9.15 20.10
CA ILE A 115 6.95 -10.43 20.72
C ILE A 115 5.68 -11.27 20.84
N ILE A 116 5.60 -12.34 20.07
CA ILE A 116 4.45 -13.23 20.03
C ILE A 116 4.93 -14.62 20.44
N ASN A 117 4.29 -15.20 21.47
CA ASN A 117 4.66 -16.51 22.04
C ASN A 117 6.16 -16.62 22.38
N GLY A 118 6.74 -15.53 22.92
CA GLY A 118 8.16 -15.49 23.30
C GLY A 118 9.15 -15.39 22.14
N SER A 119 8.67 -15.21 20.92
CA SER A 119 9.51 -15.05 19.73
C SER A 119 9.20 -13.74 19.02
N GLN A 120 10.23 -13.13 18.46
CA GLN A 120 10.08 -11.88 17.71
C GLN A 120 9.33 -12.12 16.39
N CYS A 121 8.31 -11.33 16.14
CA CYS A 121 7.67 -11.16 14.85
C CYS A 121 8.08 -9.82 14.27
N THR A 122 8.57 -9.81 13.05
CA THR A 122 8.98 -8.59 12.35
C THR A 122 8.22 -8.46 11.05
N ILE A 123 7.67 -7.28 10.82
CA ILE A 123 7.03 -6.89 9.58
C ILE A 123 7.82 -5.74 9.00
N VAL A 124 8.27 -5.89 7.76
CA VAL A 124 8.94 -4.85 6.97
C VAL A 124 8.09 -4.59 5.75
N TRP A 125 7.87 -3.33 5.39
CA TRP A 125 7.12 -3.03 4.18
C TRP A 125 7.80 -1.96 3.33
N HIS A 126 7.57 -2.08 2.04
CA HIS A 126 7.97 -1.10 1.05
C HIS A 126 6.78 -0.84 0.12
N VAL A 127 6.24 0.37 0.21
CA VAL A 127 5.02 0.74 -0.50
C VAL A 127 3.90 -0.24 -0.12
N GLU A 128 3.41 -1.11 -1.02
CA GLU A 128 2.37 -2.13 -0.78
C GLU A 128 2.91 -3.54 -0.50
N ASP A 129 4.21 -3.76 -0.65
CA ASP A 129 4.83 -5.06 -0.42
C ASP A 129 5.24 -5.23 1.05
N LEU A 130 4.71 -6.23 1.71
CA LEU A 130 5.04 -6.58 3.09
C LEU A 130 5.84 -7.88 3.15
N LYS A 131 6.90 -7.87 3.95
CA LYS A 131 7.63 -9.07 4.34
C LYS A 131 7.37 -9.33 5.82
N LEU A 132 6.78 -10.49 6.12
CA LEU A 132 6.52 -10.94 7.48
C LEU A 132 7.50 -12.08 7.83
N SER A 133 8.00 -12.07 9.04
CA SER A 133 8.87 -13.13 9.53
C SER A 133 8.59 -13.44 10.99
N HIS A 134 8.44 -14.73 11.31
CA HIS A 134 8.23 -15.27 12.63
C HIS A 134 8.68 -16.73 12.67
N LYS A 135 9.05 -17.24 13.84
CA LYS A 135 9.44 -18.63 14.05
C LYS A 135 8.30 -19.61 13.75
N ASP A 136 7.08 -19.24 14.12
CA ASP A 136 5.88 -20.05 13.98
C ASP A 136 5.08 -19.58 12.75
N PRO A 137 4.91 -20.42 11.72
CA PRO A 137 4.16 -20.08 10.51
C PRO A 137 2.68 -19.85 10.78
N GLU A 138 2.07 -20.51 11.77
CA GLU A 138 0.64 -20.32 12.10
C GLU A 138 0.36 -18.89 12.57
N MET A 139 1.32 -18.26 13.25
CA MET A 139 1.19 -16.87 13.69
C MET A 139 1.23 -15.92 12.50
N ILE A 140 2.05 -16.21 11.49
CA ILE A 140 2.06 -15.44 10.25
C ILE A 140 0.73 -15.57 9.52
N ASP A 141 0.18 -16.79 9.44
CA ASP A 141 -1.13 -17.03 8.84
C ASP A 141 -2.25 -16.22 9.52
N LYS A 142 -2.23 -16.12 10.84
CA LYS A 142 -3.20 -15.30 11.60
C LYS A 142 -3.05 -13.80 11.30
N ILE A 143 -1.82 -13.30 11.23
CA ILE A 143 -1.56 -11.89 10.90
C ILE A 143 -2.04 -11.61 9.46
N ILE A 144 -1.75 -12.49 8.52
CA ILE A 144 -2.21 -12.36 7.13
C ILE A 144 -3.73 -12.39 7.06
N ALA A 145 -4.39 -13.27 7.80
CA ALA A 145 -5.86 -13.32 7.84
C ALA A 145 -6.46 -12.01 8.38
N SER A 146 -5.87 -11.42 9.43
CA SER A 146 -6.29 -10.12 9.95
C SER A 146 -6.08 -9.00 8.94
N LEU A 147 -4.96 -8.99 8.24
CA LEU A 147 -4.70 -8.03 7.16
C LEU A 147 -5.67 -8.23 5.99
N ASP A 148 -5.99 -9.48 5.63
CA ASP A 148 -6.94 -9.78 4.56
C ASP A 148 -8.38 -9.38 4.92
N GLU A 149 -8.78 -9.52 6.17
CA GLU A 149 -10.07 -9.04 6.65
C GLU A 149 -10.21 -7.52 6.50
N GLU A 150 -9.15 -6.78 6.78
CA GLU A 150 -9.15 -5.31 6.68
C GLU A 150 -8.93 -4.82 5.24
N TYR A 151 -7.98 -5.40 4.54
CA TYR A 151 -7.49 -4.92 3.25
C TYR A 151 -7.98 -5.73 2.06
N GLY A 152 -8.27 -7.02 2.23
CA GLY A 152 -8.67 -7.93 1.16
C GLY A 152 -10.05 -7.61 0.56
N LYS A 153 -10.93 -6.97 1.33
CA LYS A 153 -12.25 -6.47 0.84
C LYS A 153 -12.10 -5.37 -0.24
N ILE A 154 -10.92 -4.82 -0.35
CA ILE A 154 -10.61 -3.63 -1.13
C ILE A 154 -9.76 -3.98 -2.34
N GLY A 155 -8.96 -5.05 -2.28
CA GLY A 155 -8.08 -5.51 -3.35
C GLY A 155 -7.62 -6.94 -3.12
N LYS A 156 -7.15 -7.59 -4.16
CA LYS A 156 -6.65 -8.96 -4.07
C LYS A 156 -5.28 -8.97 -3.39
N MET A 157 -5.18 -9.68 -2.27
CA MET A 157 -3.91 -9.94 -1.60
C MET A 157 -3.20 -11.12 -2.26
N THR A 158 -1.92 -10.98 -2.54
CA THR A 158 -1.08 -12.07 -3.06
C THR A 158 -0.04 -12.44 -2.02
N VAL A 159 0.00 -13.71 -1.63
CA VAL A 159 0.92 -14.22 -0.61
C VAL A 159 1.93 -15.17 -1.27
N ARG A 160 3.21 -14.95 -1.02
CA ARG A 160 4.30 -15.86 -1.43
C ARG A 160 5.05 -16.31 -0.19
N ARG A 161 5.21 -17.63 -0.06
CA ARG A 161 5.98 -18.27 1.02
C ARG A 161 7.40 -18.53 0.56
N GLY A 162 8.38 -18.26 1.42
CA GLY A 162 9.79 -18.56 1.16
C GLY A 162 10.47 -19.09 2.41
N LYS A 163 11.49 -19.92 2.22
CA LYS A 163 12.44 -20.32 3.24
C LYS A 163 13.80 -19.73 2.90
N TYR A 164 14.52 -19.23 3.92
CA TYR A 164 15.95 -19.03 3.76
C TYR A 164 16.60 -20.41 3.69
N MET A 165 17.21 -20.74 2.55
CA MET A 165 18.14 -21.85 2.50
C MET A 165 19.48 -21.31 2.98
N ASN A 166 19.95 -21.83 4.12
CA ASN A 166 21.33 -21.65 4.54
C ASN A 166 22.19 -22.40 3.50
N THR A 167 22.88 -21.65 2.66
CA THR A 167 23.99 -22.18 1.85
C THR A 167 25.27 -21.97 2.61
#